data_73bb51eecdf0b650d31164c2bff3afd8
#
_entry.id   73bb51eecdf0b650d31164c2bff3afd8
#
_cell.length_a   1.000
_cell.length_b   1.000
_cell.length_c   1.000
_cell.angle_alpha   90.00
_cell.angle_beta   90.00
_cell.angle_gamma   90.00
#
_symmetry.space_group_name_H-M   'P 1'
#
loop_
_entity.id
_entity.type
_entity.pdbx_description
1 polymer ?
#
loop_
_entity_poly.entity_id
_entity_poly.type
_entity_poly.pdbx_seq_one_letter_code
_entity_poly.pdbx_strand_id
1 'polypeptide(L)'
;PGIIDGKLVNSSDETYSDGLKLPFTGGTGMGYYGNGFSQTSNNSLNVDVILDQKMDFLTKGLSFKVKGSYNSSFTVNKVGSGGSIATYTPVLMDDGSIAYRKFGENTDVKYSYTTGKARNWYMEASFNYNRTFGDHTVTALVLYNQQKEYYPKLYSDIPHGYVGLVGRVTYDWKSRYMAEFNVGYNGSENFASDLRFSYFPAGSIGWVMSEEKFFRPLKSVVSFLKLRASVGLVGNDNIGGSRFMYMADPYNVGLGDLANRVTASGGATNAWGYGFGTDNGTVSLGAREVAKNNPAVTWEKALKRNYGVDINFLDDRLKTTFEYYKERRNDILLRDGTAPGMLGFITPYSNLGSVDSWGWELSLKWNDKIGDNFRYW
;
A
#
# COMPACT_ATOMS: atom_id res chain seq x y z
N PRO A 1 -14.31 3.10 45.08
CA PRO A 1 -13.36 1.99 44.94
C PRO A 1 -11.99 2.47 45.26
N GLY A 2 -11.36 1.85 46.20
CA GLY A 2 -10.09 2.30 46.70
C GLY A 2 -9.37 1.18 47.43
N ILE A 3 -8.27 1.52 48.04
CA ILE A 3 -7.56 0.67 48.96
C ILE A 3 -8.00 1.07 50.37
N ILE A 4 -8.60 0.12 51.12
CA ILE A 4 -8.96 0.28 52.53
C ILE A 4 -8.16 -0.76 53.31
N ASP A 5 -7.49 -0.33 54.35
CA ASP A 5 -6.60 -1.18 55.17
C ASP A 5 -5.61 -2.01 54.31
N GLY A 6 -5.06 -1.43 53.29
CA GLY A 6 -4.13 -2.09 52.37
C GLY A 6 -4.77 -3.13 51.44
N LYS A 7 -6.10 -3.24 51.41
CA LYS A 7 -6.83 -4.20 50.57
C LYS A 7 -7.54 -3.47 49.44
N LEU A 8 -7.46 -4.00 48.23
CA LEU A 8 -8.22 -3.50 47.09
C LEU A 8 -9.67 -3.86 47.25
N VAL A 9 -10.51 -2.85 47.52
CA VAL A 9 -11.94 -3.04 47.77
C VAL A 9 -12.73 -2.95 46.47
N ASN A 10 -13.53 -3.94 46.18
CA ASN A 10 -14.48 -4.01 45.09
C ASN A 10 -15.90 -4.27 45.67
N SER A 11 -16.92 -3.70 45.05
CA SER A 11 -18.33 -4.05 45.35
C SER A 11 -18.68 -5.32 44.58
N SER A 12 -19.33 -6.28 45.20
CA SER A 12 -20.01 -7.36 44.49
C SER A 12 -21.51 -7.04 44.42
N ASP A 13 -22.15 -7.40 43.31
CA ASP A 13 -23.61 -7.31 43.17
C ASP A 13 -24.35 -8.39 43.98
N GLU A 14 -23.61 -9.23 44.72
CA GLU A 14 -24.20 -10.24 45.55
C GLU A 14 -24.88 -9.64 46.77
N THR A 15 -26.14 -9.92 46.90
CA THR A 15 -26.89 -9.66 48.13
C THR A 15 -26.44 -10.72 49.16
N TYR A 16 -25.84 -10.29 50.26
CA TYR A 16 -25.49 -11.21 51.34
C TYR A 16 -26.75 -11.81 51.95
N SER A 17 -26.61 -12.98 52.55
CA SER A 17 -27.71 -13.70 53.21
C SER A 17 -28.40 -12.93 54.33
N ASP A 18 -27.81 -11.85 54.82
CA ASP A 18 -28.31 -10.92 55.80
C ASP A 18 -28.99 -9.68 55.19
N GLY A 19 -29.10 -9.57 53.85
CA GLY A 19 -29.76 -8.46 53.16
C GLY A 19 -28.92 -7.18 53.06
N LEU A 20 -27.69 -7.14 53.54
CA LEU A 20 -26.79 -5.98 53.41
C LEU A 20 -26.41 -5.75 51.96
N LYS A 21 -26.84 -4.62 51.42
CA LYS A 21 -26.34 -4.09 50.12
C LYS A 21 -25.19 -3.16 50.39
N LEU A 22 -24.05 -3.43 49.72
CA LEU A 22 -22.93 -2.51 49.77
C LEU A 22 -23.27 -1.22 49.02
N PRO A 23 -22.77 -0.07 49.48
CA PRO A 23 -23.13 1.24 48.91
C PRO A 23 -22.56 1.48 47.51
N PHE A 24 -21.81 0.54 46.95
CA PHE A 24 -21.18 0.65 45.63
C PHE A 24 -21.73 -0.44 44.74
N THR A 25 -22.60 -0.08 43.82
CA THR A 25 -23.05 -0.96 42.74
C THR A 25 -22.25 -0.69 41.47
N GLY A 26 -21.73 -1.74 40.89
CA GLY A 26 -21.02 -1.68 39.58
C GLY A 26 -19.54 -2.01 39.68
N GLY A 27 -19.07 -2.67 38.64
CA GLY A 27 -17.63 -3.00 38.46
C GLY A 27 -16.81 -1.71 38.44
N THR A 28 -15.81 -1.66 39.26
CA THR A 28 -14.88 -0.53 39.29
C THR A 28 -13.80 -0.77 38.24
N GLY A 29 -13.26 0.29 37.60
CA GLY A 29 -12.11 0.19 36.70
C GLY A 29 -10.88 -0.46 37.36
N MET A 30 -10.88 -0.60 38.66
CA MET A 30 -9.86 -1.31 39.44
C MET A 30 -9.87 -2.82 39.19
N GLY A 31 -10.97 -3.42 38.71
CA GLY A 31 -11.00 -4.82 38.30
C GLY A 31 -10.08 -5.15 37.14
N TYR A 32 -9.63 -4.16 36.39
CA TYR A 32 -8.64 -4.31 35.33
C TYR A 32 -7.18 -4.10 35.80
N TYR A 33 -7.00 -3.65 37.04
CA TYR A 33 -5.67 -3.40 37.58
C TYR A 33 -4.94 -4.73 37.79
N GLY A 34 -3.74 -4.83 37.21
CA GLY A 34 -2.95 -6.05 37.28
C GLY A 34 -3.30 -7.14 36.27
N ASN A 35 -4.35 -6.98 35.47
CA ASN A 35 -4.76 -8.01 34.49
C ASN A 35 -3.75 -8.18 33.35
N GLY A 36 -2.95 -7.17 33.08
CA GLY A 36 -1.91 -7.24 32.07
C GLY A 36 -1.64 -5.91 31.40
N PHE A 37 -0.84 -5.94 30.38
CA PHE A 37 -0.47 -4.77 29.58
C PHE A 37 -0.06 -5.21 28.17
N SER A 38 -0.07 -4.27 27.25
CA SER A 38 0.53 -4.43 25.92
C SER A 38 1.54 -3.31 25.69
N GLN A 39 2.75 -3.69 25.31
CA GLN A 39 3.84 -2.78 25.00
C GLN A 39 4.40 -3.11 23.62
N THR A 40 4.32 -2.16 22.71
CA THR A 40 4.88 -2.29 21.37
C THR A 40 6.12 -1.42 21.24
N SER A 41 7.23 -2.03 20.84
CA SER A 41 8.48 -1.36 20.53
C SER A 41 8.77 -1.50 19.05
N ASN A 42 8.89 -0.37 18.33
CA ASN A 42 9.22 -0.34 16.92
C ASN A 42 10.62 0.25 16.75
N ASN A 43 11.49 -0.49 16.08
CA ASN A 43 12.81 -0.03 15.71
C ASN A 43 12.92 -0.03 14.19
N SER A 44 13.41 1.07 13.63
CA SER A 44 13.64 1.18 12.19
C SER A 44 15.04 1.73 11.92
N LEU A 45 15.68 1.13 10.93
CA LEU A 45 16.96 1.57 10.39
C LEU A 45 16.77 1.87 8.91
N ASN A 46 17.09 3.11 8.51
CA ASN A 46 17.09 3.51 7.12
C ASN A 46 18.48 4.03 6.78
N VAL A 47 19.09 3.45 5.76
CA VAL A 47 20.42 3.83 5.29
C VAL A 47 20.36 4.07 3.79
N ASP A 48 20.76 5.26 3.36
CA ASP A 48 20.91 5.62 1.95
C ASP A 48 22.40 5.94 1.68
N VAL A 49 22.92 5.34 0.62
CA VAL A 49 24.25 5.64 0.10
C VAL A 49 24.09 6.13 -1.33
N ILE A 50 24.62 7.31 -1.60
CA ILE A 50 24.58 7.92 -2.93
C ILE A 50 26.00 8.26 -3.35
N LEU A 51 26.38 7.76 -4.53
CA LEU A 51 27.58 8.15 -5.25
C LEU A 51 27.15 8.89 -6.52
N ASP A 52 27.62 10.11 -6.68
CA ASP A 52 27.42 10.91 -7.89
C ASP A 52 28.80 11.34 -8.42
N GLN A 53 29.11 10.89 -9.64
CA GLN A 53 30.36 11.15 -10.30
C GLN A 53 30.13 11.92 -11.59
N LYS A 54 30.63 13.16 -11.66
CA LYS A 54 30.69 13.91 -12.92
C LYS A 54 31.71 13.25 -13.86
N MET A 55 31.32 13.05 -15.09
CA MET A 55 32.13 12.38 -16.11
C MET A 55 32.46 13.34 -17.26
N ASP A 56 32.64 14.62 -16.97
CA ASP A 56 33.00 15.65 -17.95
C ASP A 56 34.30 15.36 -18.69
N PHE A 57 35.15 14.49 -18.12
CA PHE A 57 36.36 13.99 -18.77
C PHE A 57 36.08 13.09 -19.97
N LEU A 58 34.91 12.43 -20.04
CA LEU A 58 34.46 11.68 -21.23
C LEU A 58 33.67 12.58 -22.17
N THR A 59 32.67 13.28 -21.65
CA THR A 59 31.88 14.27 -22.40
C THR A 59 31.22 15.23 -21.43
N LYS A 60 31.24 16.53 -21.76
CA LYS A 60 30.66 17.57 -20.93
C LYS A 60 29.17 17.33 -20.71
N GLY A 61 28.74 17.40 -19.46
CA GLY A 61 27.36 17.22 -19.05
C GLY A 61 26.94 15.79 -18.77
N LEU A 62 27.87 14.83 -18.84
CA LEU A 62 27.63 13.44 -18.43
C LEU A 62 27.89 13.26 -16.95
N SER A 63 27.01 12.54 -16.24
CA SER A 63 27.24 12.06 -14.88
C SER A 63 26.77 10.62 -14.72
N PHE A 64 27.39 9.93 -13.80
CA PHE A 64 27.02 8.60 -13.35
C PHE A 64 26.61 8.66 -11.90
N LYS A 65 25.45 8.10 -11.57
CA LYS A 65 24.93 8.06 -10.21
C LYS A 65 24.57 6.65 -9.81
N VAL A 66 24.97 6.26 -8.61
CA VAL A 66 24.54 5.03 -7.96
C VAL A 66 23.88 5.39 -6.64
N LYS A 67 22.73 4.81 -6.37
CA LYS A 67 22.06 4.89 -5.08
C LYS A 67 21.77 3.49 -4.58
N GLY A 68 22.09 3.25 -3.31
CA GLY A 68 21.67 2.09 -2.55
C GLY A 68 20.88 2.51 -1.33
N SER A 69 19.74 1.91 -1.09
CA SER A 69 18.91 2.14 0.10
C SER A 69 18.66 0.81 0.80
N TYR A 70 18.83 0.81 2.10
CA TYR A 70 18.51 -0.31 2.96
C TYR A 70 17.59 0.14 4.07
N ASN A 71 16.41 -0.47 4.16
CA ASN A 71 15.41 -0.19 5.17
C ASN A 71 15.11 -1.49 5.92
N SER A 72 15.19 -1.44 7.24
CA SER A 72 14.87 -2.55 8.12
C SER A 72 14.01 -2.07 9.26
N SER A 73 12.93 -2.79 9.56
CA SER A 73 12.13 -2.55 10.74
C SER A 73 11.94 -3.84 11.53
N PHE A 74 11.97 -3.70 12.83
CA PHE A 74 11.74 -4.76 13.77
C PHE A 74 10.79 -4.30 14.87
N THR A 75 9.68 -4.99 15.00
CA THR A 75 8.64 -4.71 15.99
C THR A 75 8.61 -5.84 17.01
N VAL A 76 8.62 -5.49 18.27
CA VAL A 76 8.36 -6.41 19.36
C VAL A 76 7.11 -5.95 20.07
N ASN A 77 6.12 -6.81 20.12
CA ASN A 77 4.93 -6.62 20.94
C ASN A 77 5.00 -7.59 22.13
N LYS A 78 5.18 -7.03 23.32
CA LYS A 78 5.15 -7.74 24.58
C LYS A 78 3.75 -7.61 25.16
N VAL A 79 3.08 -8.73 25.36
CA VAL A 79 1.76 -8.77 25.96
C VAL A 79 1.85 -9.53 27.29
N GLY A 80 1.47 -8.86 28.36
CA GLY A 80 1.22 -9.49 29.63
C GLY A 80 -0.27 -9.74 29.77
N SER A 81 -0.67 -10.94 30.14
CA SER A 81 -2.09 -11.30 30.29
C SER A 81 -2.30 -12.33 31.42
N GLY A 82 -3.53 -12.46 31.87
CA GLY A 82 -3.93 -13.45 32.86
C GLY A 82 -3.49 -13.14 34.28
N GLY A 83 -2.94 -11.94 34.52
CA GLY A 83 -2.74 -11.46 35.89
C GLY A 83 -4.08 -11.12 36.56
N SER A 84 -4.18 -11.35 37.81
CA SER A 84 -5.30 -10.89 38.65
C SER A 84 -4.82 -10.48 40.03
N ILE A 85 -5.52 -9.51 40.59
CA ILE A 85 -5.31 -9.09 41.97
C ILE A 85 -6.57 -9.47 42.75
N ALA A 86 -6.44 -10.16 43.88
CA ALA A 86 -7.56 -10.43 44.73
C ALA A 86 -8.22 -9.14 45.21
N THR A 87 -9.51 -9.09 45.11
CA THR A 87 -10.34 -7.98 45.64
C THR A 87 -11.04 -8.40 46.92
N TYR A 88 -11.41 -7.44 47.70
CA TYR A 88 -12.02 -7.66 49.00
C TYR A 88 -13.32 -6.85 49.11
N THR A 89 -14.34 -7.45 49.66
CA THR A 89 -15.57 -6.72 50.00
C THR A 89 -15.62 -6.54 51.53
N PRO A 90 -15.74 -5.32 52.05
CA PRO A 90 -15.87 -5.09 53.47
C PRO A 90 -17.27 -5.53 53.93
N VAL A 91 -17.33 -6.24 55.04
CA VAL A 91 -18.57 -6.67 55.70
C VAL A 91 -18.53 -6.15 57.12
N LEU A 92 -19.56 -5.43 57.54
CA LEU A 92 -19.73 -4.96 58.91
C LEU A 92 -20.24 -6.14 59.77
N MET A 93 -19.54 -6.43 60.83
CA MET A 93 -19.90 -7.49 61.78
C MET A 93 -20.79 -6.91 62.89
N ASP A 94 -21.49 -7.79 63.61
CA ASP A 94 -22.40 -7.42 64.67
C ASP A 94 -21.74 -6.68 65.83
N ASP A 95 -20.46 -6.90 66.04
CA ASP A 95 -19.61 -6.23 67.04
C ASP A 95 -19.10 -4.83 66.59
N GLY A 96 -19.51 -4.37 65.39
CA GLY A 96 -19.06 -3.11 64.79
C GLY A 96 -17.66 -3.19 64.12
N SER A 97 -17.02 -4.34 64.07
CA SER A 97 -15.77 -4.53 63.36
C SER A 97 -16.00 -4.72 61.85
N ILE A 98 -14.98 -4.46 61.01
CA ILE A 98 -15.04 -4.68 59.58
C ILE A 98 -14.25 -5.94 59.24
N ALA A 99 -14.94 -6.95 58.72
CA ALA A 99 -14.34 -8.11 58.12
C ALA A 99 -14.23 -7.92 56.59
N TYR A 100 -13.28 -8.60 56.01
CA TYR A 100 -13.04 -8.54 54.55
C TYR A 100 -13.24 -9.92 53.92
N ARG A 101 -14.22 -10.04 53.05
CA ARG A 101 -14.40 -11.24 52.22
C ARG A 101 -13.56 -11.13 50.97
N LYS A 102 -12.64 -12.07 50.78
CA LYS A 102 -11.74 -12.15 49.62
C LYS A 102 -12.47 -12.73 48.42
N PHE A 103 -12.25 -12.11 47.24
CA PHE A 103 -12.68 -12.61 45.93
C PHE A 103 -11.48 -12.75 45.00
N GLY A 104 -11.41 -13.88 44.32
CA GLY A 104 -10.33 -14.20 43.42
C GLY A 104 -9.01 -14.48 44.13
N GLU A 105 -8.01 -14.74 43.36
CA GLU A 105 -6.63 -14.99 43.79
C GLU A 105 -5.68 -14.06 43.07
N ASN A 106 -4.54 -13.78 43.72
CA ASN A 106 -3.44 -13.12 43.04
C ASN A 106 -2.80 -14.13 42.11
N THR A 107 -2.78 -13.78 40.81
CA THR A 107 -2.09 -14.56 39.79
C THR A 107 -1.07 -13.73 39.09
N ASP A 108 0.05 -14.34 38.71
CA ASP A 108 1.09 -13.62 37.96
C ASP A 108 0.70 -13.42 36.51
N VAL A 109 1.17 -12.31 35.96
CA VAL A 109 1.02 -12.01 34.54
C VAL A 109 1.90 -12.94 33.71
N LYS A 110 1.30 -13.64 32.78
CA LYS A 110 2.00 -14.44 31.78
C LYS A 110 2.43 -13.58 30.62
N TYR A 111 3.65 -13.72 30.16
CA TYR A 111 4.22 -12.94 29.08
C TYR A 111 4.22 -13.73 27.78
N SER A 112 3.78 -13.07 26.71
CA SER A 112 3.94 -13.53 25.35
C SER A 112 4.61 -12.45 24.51
N TYR A 113 5.35 -12.88 23.49
CA TYR A 113 6.05 -11.98 22.58
C TYR A 113 5.65 -12.31 21.17
N THR A 114 5.26 -11.28 20.44
CA THR A 114 5.04 -11.36 19.00
C THR A 114 6.03 -10.43 18.31
N THR A 115 6.72 -10.92 17.31
CA THR A 115 7.71 -10.16 16.57
C THR A 115 7.23 -9.95 15.13
N GLY A 116 7.38 -8.71 14.66
CA GLY A 116 7.24 -8.36 13.26
C GLY A 116 8.58 -7.93 12.69
N LYS A 117 8.83 -8.24 11.45
CA LYS A 117 10.06 -7.84 10.77
C LYS A 117 9.74 -7.48 9.32
N ALA A 118 10.37 -6.42 8.81
CA ALA A 118 10.38 -6.08 7.40
C ALA A 118 11.78 -5.61 7.02
N ARG A 119 12.18 -5.92 5.80
CA ARG A 119 13.48 -5.52 5.28
C ARG A 119 13.37 -5.32 3.79
N ASN A 120 13.76 -4.15 3.35
CA ASN A 120 13.76 -3.77 1.94
C ASN A 120 15.12 -3.25 1.56
N TRP A 121 15.55 -3.54 0.35
CA TRP A 121 16.66 -2.85 -0.25
C TRP A 121 16.29 -2.39 -1.67
N TYR A 122 16.86 -1.28 -2.04
CA TYR A 122 16.71 -0.69 -3.36
C TYR A 122 18.09 -0.32 -3.88
N MET A 123 18.30 -0.56 -5.15
CA MET A 123 19.50 -0.14 -5.86
C MET A 123 19.12 0.51 -7.17
N GLU A 124 19.73 1.62 -7.50
CA GLU A 124 19.69 2.21 -8.84
C GLU A 124 21.08 2.59 -9.33
N ALA A 125 21.28 2.49 -10.62
CA ALA A 125 22.43 3.01 -11.32
C ALA A 125 21.95 3.78 -12.55
N SER A 126 22.42 5.01 -12.75
CA SER A 126 21.99 5.82 -13.87
C SER A 126 23.12 6.60 -14.51
N PHE A 127 23.03 6.74 -15.82
CA PHE A 127 23.78 7.72 -16.59
C PHE A 127 22.84 8.88 -16.93
N ASN A 128 23.28 10.08 -16.60
CA ASN A 128 22.57 11.31 -16.88
C ASN A 128 23.41 12.18 -17.80
N TYR A 129 22.81 12.69 -18.82
CA TYR A 129 23.44 13.62 -19.75
C TYR A 129 22.60 14.88 -19.85
N ASN A 130 23.21 16.04 -19.70
CA ASN A 130 22.56 17.33 -19.86
C ASN A 130 23.52 18.31 -20.51
N ARG A 131 23.16 18.78 -21.70
CA ARG A 131 24.02 19.73 -22.43
C ARG A 131 23.21 20.65 -23.32
N THR A 132 23.64 21.91 -23.35
CA THR A 132 23.13 22.93 -24.26
C THR A 132 24.16 23.21 -25.35
N PHE A 133 23.71 23.18 -26.60
CA PHE A 133 24.45 23.47 -27.81
C PHE A 133 23.81 24.68 -28.51
N GLY A 134 24.29 25.89 -28.21
CA GLY A 134 23.65 27.10 -28.68
C GLY A 134 22.21 27.18 -28.18
N ASP A 135 21.25 27.14 -29.10
CA ASP A 135 19.81 27.21 -28.78
C ASP A 135 19.16 25.84 -28.49
N HIS A 136 19.93 24.76 -28.53
CA HIS A 136 19.44 23.40 -28.39
C HIS A 136 19.87 22.81 -27.05
N THR A 137 18.92 22.36 -26.24
CA THR A 137 19.20 21.64 -25.00
C THR A 137 18.73 20.20 -25.12
N VAL A 138 19.64 19.28 -24.81
CA VAL A 138 19.38 17.84 -24.82
C VAL A 138 19.61 17.30 -23.43
N THR A 139 18.63 16.55 -22.89
CA THR A 139 18.86 15.72 -21.71
C THR A 139 18.60 14.26 -22.05
N ALA A 140 19.37 13.37 -21.47
CA ALA A 140 19.17 11.93 -21.60
C ALA A 140 19.38 11.25 -20.25
N LEU A 141 18.63 10.20 -20.00
CA LEU A 141 18.75 9.35 -18.83
C LEU A 141 18.65 7.89 -19.28
N VAL A 142 19.57 7.06 -18.80
CA VAL A 142 19.42 5.61 -18.78
C VAL A 142 19.56 5.18 -17.33
N LEU A 143 18.56 4.50 -16.80
CA LEU A 143 18.50 4.11 -15.40
C LEU A 143 18.12 2.63 -15.30
N TYR A 144 18.92 1.88 -14.57
CA TYR A 144 18.58 0.55 -14.08
C TYR A 144 18.24 0.63 -12.61
N ASN A 145 17.16 -0.02 -12.22
CA ASN A 145 16.80 -0.15 -10.81
C ASN A 145 16.31 -1.55 -10.46
N GLN A 146 16.52 -1.91 -9.21
CA GLN A 146 15.96 -3.12 -8.64
C GLN A 146 15.58 -2.89 -7.18
N GLN A 147 14.52 -3.56 -6.77
CA GLN A 147 14.03 -3.53 -5.40
C GLN A 147 13.78 -4.96 -4.93
N LYS A 148 14.01 -5.20 -3.66
CA LYS A 148 13.68 -6.48 -3.03
C LYS A 148 13.09 -6.22 -1.65
N GLU A 149 11.90 -6.74 -1.44
CA GLU A 149 11.18 -6.72 -0.18
C GLU A 149 11.21 -8.12 0.44
N TYR A 150 11.67 -8.20 1.67
CA TYR A 150 11.70 -9.43 2.45
C TYR A 150 10.52 -9.45 3.41
N TYR A 151 9.99 -10.63 3.63
CA TYR A 151 8.84 -10.90 4.50
C TYR A 151 7.55 -10.21 4.04
N PRO A 152 7.18 -10.32 2.77
CA PRO A 152 5.91 -9.82 2.28
C PRO A 152 4.74 -10.57 2.95
N LYS A 153 3.55 -9.99 2.91
CA LYS A 153 2.36 -10.58 3.55
C LYS A 153 1.99 -11.96 2.99
N LEU A 154 2.15 -12.13 1.68
CA LEU A 154 1.92 -13.41 1.01
C LEU A 154 3.25 -14.04 0.66
N TYR A 155 3.36 -15.35 0.92
CA TYR A 155 4.59 -16.14 0.69
C TYR A 155 5.79 -15.48 1.39
N SER A 156 5.69 -15.28 2.72
CA SER A 156 6.66 -14.52 3.52
C SER A 156 8.11 -14.99 3.40
N ASP A 157 8.32 -16.25 3.05
CA ASP A 157 9.65 -16.85 2.89
C ASP A 157 10.26 -16.57 1.51
N ILE A 158 9.46 -16.07 0.56
CA ILE A 158 9.89 -15.71 -0.79
C ILE A 158 9.91 -14.18 -0.90
N PRO A 159 11.08 -13.54 -1.00
CA PRO A 159 11.15 -12.10 -1.17
C PRO A 159 10.43 -11.62 -2.43
N HIS A 160 9.77 -10.46 -2.33
CA HIS A 160 9.18 -9.79 -3.49
C HIS A 160 10.26 -8.99 -4.23
N GLY A 161 10.35 -9.16 -5.56
CA GLY A 161 11.35 -8.53 -6.40
C GLY A 161 10.77 -7.70 -7.54
N TYR A 162 11.42 -6.57 -7.82
CA TYR A 162 11.13 -5.71 -8.95
C TYR A 162 12.43 -5.32 -9.66
N VAL A 163 12.39 -5.30 -10.98
CA VAL A 163 13.50 -4.85 -11.83
C VAL A 163 12.97 -3.94 -12.92
N GLY A 164 13.65 -2.82 -13.15
CA GLY A 164 13.29 -1.87 -14.17
C GLY A 164 14.51 -1.31 -14.91
N LEU A 165 14.33 -1.09 -16.20
CA LEU A 165 15.24 -0.30 -17.04
C LEU A 165 14.43 0.85 -17.64
N VAL A 166 14.93 2.08 -17.48
CA VAL A 166 14.27 3.29 -17.97
C VAL A 166 15.20 4.05 -18.89
N GLY A 167 14.69 4.40 -20.04
CA GLY A 167 15.32 5.34 -20.95
C GLY A 167 14.47 6.60 -21.09
N ARG A 168 15.09 7.79 -21.06
CA ARG A 168 14.43 9.06 -21.27
C ARG A 168 15.33 9.98 -22.09
N VAL A 169 14.75 10.67 -23.06
CA VAL A 169 15.42 11.72 -23.81
C VAL A 169 14.48 12.92 -23.88
N THR A 170 14.99 14.10 -23.57
CA THR A 170 14.27 15.36 -23.79
C THR A 170 15.06 16.25 -24.74
N TYR A 171 14.35 17.00 -25.52
CA TYR A 171 14.90 17.98 -26.43
C TYR A 171 14.15 19.28 -26.31
N ASP A 172 14.87 20.39 -26.20
CA ASP A 172 14.33 21.73 -26.18
C ASP A 172 15.07 22.61 -27.19
N TRP A 173 14.32 23.34 -28.01
CA TRP A 173 14.86 24.33 -28.93
C TRP A 173 14.31 25.72 -28.59
N LYS A 174 15.20 26.58 -28.11
CA LYS A 174 14.92 27.98 -27.76
C LYS A 174 13.79 28.13 -26.71
N SER A 175 13.56 27.12 -25.89
CA SER A 175 12.39 27.06 -25.00
C SER A 175 11.05 27.24 -25.72
N ARG A 176 11.04 26.96 -27.03
CA ARG A 176 9.89 27.13 -27.90
C ARG A 176 9.29 25.81 -28.34
N TYR A 177 10.13 24.88 -28.77
CA TYR A 177 9.71 23.55 -29.16
C TYR A 177 10.35 22.54 -28.24
N MET A 178 9.54 21.70 -27.63
CA MET A 178 9.94 20.71 -26.68
C MET A 178 9.45 19.35 -27.12
N ALA A 179 10.28 18.35 -26.96
CA ALA A 179 9.91 16.95 -27.20
C ALA A 179 10.51 16.08 -26.10
N GLU A 180 9.78 15.07 -25.70
CA GLU A 180 10.24 14.07 -24.72
C GLU A 180 9.83 12.69 -25.19
N PHE A 181 10.73 11.73 -25.03
CA PHE A 181 10.48 10.32 -25.21
C PHE A 181 10.97 9.55 -24.00
N ASN A 182 10.12 8.67 -23.48
CA ASN A 182 10.41 7.79 -22.36
C ASN A 182 10.09 6.35 -22.76
N VAL A 183 10.87 5.41 -22.24
CA VAL A 183 10.54 4.00 -22.30
C VAL A 183 10.92 3.33 -20.98
N GLY A 184 9.98 2.59 -20.40
CA GLY A 184 10.22 1.69 -19.29
C GLY A 184 10.21 0.25 -19.79
N TYR A 185 11.14 -0.56 -19.30
CA TYR A 185 11.16 -2.01 -19.47
C TYR A 185 11.18 -2.65 -18.09
N ASN A 186 10.02 -3.13 -17.64
CA ASN A 186 9.79 -3.53 -16.27
C ASN A 186 9.46 -5.01 -16.17
N GLY A 187 9.99 -5.66 -15.14
CA GLY A 187 9.74 -7.07 -14.84
C GLY A 187 8.97 -7.25 -13.54
N SER A 188 7.95 -8.10 -13.57
CA SER A 188 7.14 -8.49 -12.41
C SER A 188 7.16 -9.99 -12.20
N GLU A 189 7.29 -10.41 -10.95
CA GLU A 189 7.20 -11.82 -10.55
C GLU A 189 5.79 -12.41 -10.65
N ASN A 190 4.77 -11.57 -10.85
CA ASN A 190 3.38 -11.99 -10.94
C ASN A 190 3.05 -12.74 -12.24
N PHE A 191 3.96 -12.71 -13.21
CA PHE A 191 3.77 -13.30 -14.53
C PHE A 191 4.82 -14.39 -14.82
N ALA A 192 4.49 -15.30 -15.71
CA ALA A 192 5.40 -16.34 -16.19
C ALA A 192 6.65 -15.73 -16.82
N SER A 193 7.73 -16.50 -16.92
CA SER A 193 9.05 -16.01 -17.31
C SER A 193 9.08 -15.31 -18.67
N ASP A 194 8.28 -15.78 -19.61
CA ASP A 194 8.12 -15.26 -20.97
C ASP A 194 7.25 -14.01 -21.07
N LEU A 195 6.34 -13.79 -20.09
CA LEU A 195 5.43 -12.65 -20.02
C LEU A 195 5.81 -11.65 -18.91
N ARG A 196 6.88 -11.93 -18.19
CA ARG A 196 7.33 -11.19 -17.00
C ARG A 196 7.70 -9.75 -17.31
N PHE A 197 8.37 -9.52 -18.43
CA PHE A 197 8.85 -8.20 -18.82
C PHE A 197 7.97 -7.58 -19.89
N SER A 198 7.73 -6.26 -19.79
CA SER A 198 6.97 -5.52 -20.79
C SER A 198 7.54 -4.10 -20.98
N TYR A 199 7.32 -3.55 -22.18
CA TYR A 199 7.72 -2.20 -22.57
C TYR A 199 6.58 -1.23 -22.40
N PHE A 200 6.91 -0.04 -21.87
CA PHE A 200 5.96 1.03 -21.60
C PHE A 200 6.51 2.34 -22.19
N PRO A 201 6.32 2.57 -23.50
CA PRO A 201 6.77 3.78 -24.15
C PRO A 201 5.80 4.95 -23.87
N ALA A 202 6.36 6.15 -23.78
CA ALA A 202 5.61 7.40 -23.71
C ALA A 202 6.33 8.52 -24.47
N GLY A 203 5.57 9.43 -25.04
CA GLY A 203 6.12 10.60 -25.73
C GLY A 203 5.26 11.82 -25.48
N SER A 204 5.90 12.98 -25.49
CA SER A 204 5.21 14.27 -25.40
C SER A 204 5.88 15.33 -26.27
N ILE A 205 5.07 16.29 -26.70
CA ILE A 205 5.51 17.47 -27.41
C ILE A 205 4.90 18.72 -26.78
N GLY A 206 5.65 19.81 -26.82
CA GLY A 206 5.22 21.14 -26.36
C GLY A 206 5.64 22.22 -27.33
N TRP A 207 4.77 23.18 -27.54
CA TRP A 207 5.04 24.34 -28.38
C TRP A 207 4.61 25.63 -27.69
N VAL A 208 5.56 26.50 -27.41
CA VAL A 208 5.31 27.85 -26.87
C VAL A 208 5.03 28.80 -28.02
N MET A 209 3.76 28.82 -28.41
CA MET A 209 3.30 29.60 -29.55
C MET A 209 3.51 31.10 -29.34
N SER A 210 3.43 31.57 -28.09
CA SER A 210 3.65 32.99 -27.76
C SER A 210 5.07 33.48 -28.06
N GLU A 211 6.05 32.60 -28.26
CA GLU A 211 7.42 32.98 -28.63
C GLU A 211 7.63 33.07 -30.13
N GLU A 212 6.58 32.83 -30.93
CA GLU A 212 6.65 32.97 -32.38
C GLU A 212 6.55 34.41 -32.85
N LYS A 213 7.20 34.75 -33.99
CA LYS A 213 7.19 36.08 -34.53
C LYS A 213 5.78 36.57 -34.89
N PHE A 214 4.93 35.69 -35.41
CA PHE A 214 3.56 36.00 -35.78
C PHE A 214 2.65 36.28 -34.57
N PHE A 215 3.04 35.84 -33.38
CA PHE A 215 2.25 36.01 -32.15
C PHE A 215 2.48 37.38 -31.49
N ARG A 216 3.52 38.12 -31.87
CA ARG A 216 3.90 39.41 -31.25
C ARG A 216 2.75 40.39 -31.11
N PRO A 217 1.84 40.59 -32.11
CA PRO A 217 0.74 41.53 -31.95
C PRO A 217 -0.25 41.13 -30.84
N LEU A 218 -0.36 39.88 -30.52
CA LEU A 218 -1.28 39.32 -29.50
C LEU A 218 -0.72 39.36 -28.11
N LYS A 219 0.60 39.60 -27.93
CA LYS A 219 1.26 39.56 -26.61
C LYS A 219 0.72 40.60 -25.62
N SER A 220 0.12 41.70 -26.09
CA SER A 220 -0.52 42.70 -25.21
C SER A 220 -1.75 42.16 -24.49
N VAL A 221 -2.42 41.15 -25.03
CA VAL A 221 -3.60 40.51 -24.42
C VAL A 221 -3.27 39.12 -23.86
N VAL A 222 -2.56 38.33 -24.65
CA VAL A 222 -2.14 36.97 -24.29
C VAL A 222 -0.63 36.97 -24.10
N SER A 223 -0.18 37.06 -22.85
CA SER A 223 1.23 37.12 -22.52
C SER A 223 1.96 35.79 -22.76
N PHE A 224 1.27 34.65 -22.60
CA PHE A 224 1.81 33.32 -22.79
C PHE A 224 0.78 32.38 -23.41
N LEU A 225 1.19 31.59 -24.39
CA LEU A 225 0.39 30.50 -24.97
C LEU A 225 1.29 29.30 -25.27
N LYS A 226 0.97 28.17 -24.63
CA LYS A 226 1.64 26.89 -24.85
C LYS A 226 0.64 25.79 -25.17
N LEU A 227 0.92 25.06 -26.23
CA LEU A 227 0.20 23.83 -26.60
C LEU A 227 1.04 22.65 -26.18
N ARG A 228 0.41 21.59 -25.66
CA ARG A 228 1.09 20.34 -25.28
C ARG A 228 0.22 19.13 -25.59
N ALA A 229 0.88 18.07 -25.98
CA ALA A 229 0.25 16.77 -26.22
C ALA A 229 1.16 15.66 -25.71
N SER A 230 0.58 14.64 -25.11
CA SER A 230 1.30 13.44 -24.67
C SER A 230 0.51 12.17 -24.94
N VAL A 231 1.24 11.10 -25.19
CA VAL A 231 0.71 9.74 -25.28
C VAL A 231 1.66 8.80 -24.56
N GLY A 232 1.12 7.88 -23.79
CA GLY A 232 1.94 6.91 -23.06
C GLY A 232 1.19 5.64 -22.75
N LEU A 233 1.92 4.54 -22.77
CA LEU A 233 1.48 3.24 -22.32
C LEU A 233 1.96 3.03 -20.88
N VAL A 234 1.05 2.68 -19.97
CA VAL A 234 1.36 2.39 -18.56
C VAL A 234 0.94 0.97 -18.25
N GLY A 235 1.81 0.22 -17.57
CA GLY A 235 1.54 -1.14 -17.08
C GLY A 235 1.12 -1.16 -15.62
N ASN A 236 0.28 -2.12 -15.26
CA ASN A 236 -0.05 -2.44 -13.88
C ASN A 236 0.02 -3.96 -13.70
N ASP A 237 0.68 -4.40 -12.62
CA ASP A 237 0.82 -5.80 -12.22
C ASP A 237 0.22 -6.08 -10.85
N ASN A 238 -0.29 -5.05 -10.17
CA ASN A 238 -0.80 -5.14 -8.82
C ASN A 238 -2.33 -5.27 -8.81
N ILE A 239 -2.82 -6.43 -8.39
CA ILE A 239 -4.23 -6.75 -8.21
C ILE A 239 -4.51 -7.15 -6.76
N GLY A 240 -4.49 -6.17 -5.87
CA GLY A 240 -4.85 -6.39 -4.47
C GLY A 240 -3.87 -7.28 -3.67
N GLY A 241 -2.59 -7.29 -4.07
CA GLY A 241 -1.53 -8.00 -3.35
C GLY A 241 -1.37 -9.48 -3.72
N SER A 242 -2.04 -9.97 -4.77
CA SER A 242 -1.80 -11.31 -5.31
C SER A 242 -0.37 -11.43 -5.86
N ARG A 243 0.25 -12.60 -5.67
CA ARG A 243 1.59 -12.93 -6.16
C ARG A 243 1.55 -14.21 -6.97
N PHE A 244 2.47 -14.35 -7.92
CA PHE A 244 2.63 -15.56 -8.74
C PHE A 244 1.33 -16.03 -9.40
N MET A 245 0.58 -15.11 -10.00
CA MET A 245 -0.75 -15.36 -10.58
C MET A 245 -0.77 -16.44 -11.65
N TYR A 246 0.38 -16.74 -12.24
CA TYR A 246 0.54 -17.79 -13.24
C TYR A 246 0.68 -19.18 -12.64
N MET A 247 0.98 -19.29 -11.34
CA MET A 247 1.13 -20.57 -10.64
C MET A 247 -0.21 -21.09 -10.16
N ALA A 248 -0.35 -22.39 -10.14
CA ALA A 248 -1.45 -23.04 -9.46
C ALA A 248 -1.21 -23.03 -7.95
N ASP A 249 -2.26 -22.76 -7.19
CA ASP A 249 -2.35 -23.19 -5.79
C ASP A 249 -3.38 -24.34 -5.77
N PRO A 250 -2.98 -25.54 -6.24
CA PRO A 250 -3.93 -26.57 -6.67
C PRO A 250 -4.69 -27.19 -5.50
N TYR A 251 -4.09 -27.18 -4.32
CA TYR A 251 -4.69 -27.87 -3.18
C TYR A 251 -4.54 -27.06 -1.89
N ASN A 252 -5.66 -26.68 -1.32
CA ASN A 252 -5.67 -26.17 0.06
C ASN A 252 -5.91 -27.34 1.01
N VAL A 253 -4.86 -27.71 1.76
CA VAL A 253 -4.90 -28.67 2.86
C VAL A 253 -5.04 -27.92 4.19
N GLY A 254 -5.81 -26.87 4.22
CA GLY A 254 -5.97 -25.98 5.36
C GLY A 254 -6.60 -26.65 6.56
N LEU A 255 -5.75 -27.16 7.44
CA LEU A 255 -6.16 -27.75 8.73
C LEU A 255 -6.85 -26.74 9.65
N GLY A 256 -6.55 -25.44 9.55
CA GLY A 256 -7.05 -24.40 10.45
C GLY A 256 -8.56 -24.16 10.37
N ASP A 257 -9.10 -24.08 9.17
CA ASP A 257 -10.54 -23.83 8.96
C ASP A 257 -11.39 -25.11 9.10
N LEU A 258 -10.83 -26.28 8.88
CA LEU A 258 -11.51 -27.55 8.95
C LEU A 258 -11.62 -28.07 10.38
N ALA A 259 -10.61 -27.84 11.20
CA ALA A 259 -10.61 -28.24 12.62
C ALA A 259 -11.70 -27.53 13.43
N ASN A 260 -12.06 -26.30 13.05
CA ASN A 260 -13.11 -25.53 13.71
C ASN A 260 -14.54 -25.86 13.23
N ARG A 261 -14.69 -26.63 12.13
CA ARG A 261 -15.98 -26.94 11.53
C ARG A 261 -16.45 -28.37 11.77
N VAL A 262 -15.57 -29.24 12.25
CA VAL A 262 -15.91 -30.59 12.70
C VAL A 262 -16.09 -30.55 14.22
N THR A 263 -17.26 -30.11 14.67
CA THR A 263 -17.59 -30.23 16.10
C THR A 263 -18.00 -31.66 16.39
N ALA A 264 -17.58 -32.15 17.56
CA ALA A 264 -17.84 -33.50 18.08
C ALA A 264 -19.35 -33.86 18.26
N SER A 265 -20.25 -32.97 17.90
CA SER A 265 -21.71 -33.12 18.02
C SER A 265 -22.45 -33.38 16.71
N GLY A 266 -21.79 -33.88 15.69
CA GLY A 266 -22.43 -34.49 14.52
C GLY A 266 -23.14 -33.54 13.53
N GLY A 267 -23.00 -32.25 13.67
CA GLY A 267 -23.53 -31.25 12.74
C GLY A 267 -22.48 -30.81 11.73
N ALA A 268 -22.22 -31.59 10.68
CA ALA A 268 -21.33 -31.21 9.60
C ALA A 268 -21.97 -30.17 8.70
N THR A 269 -21.92 -28.90 9.06
CA THR A 269 -22.23 -27.81 8.15
C THR A 269 -20.95 -27.37 7.44
N ASN A 270 -20.78 -27.80 6.18
CA ASN A 270 -19.72 -27.36 5.25
C ASN A 270 -18.28 -27.81 5.56
N ALA A 271 -18.08 -28.94 6.23
CA ALA A 271 -16.74 -29.51 6.36
C ALA A 271 -16.37 -30.27 5.07
N TRP A 272 -15.15 -30.02 4.55
CA TRP A 272 -14.56 -30.76 3.43
C TRP A 272 -13.89 -32.05 3.93
N GLY A 273 -14.57 -32.77 4.80
CA GLY A 273 -14.09 -34.01 5.35
C GLY A 273 -14.90 -35.19 4.82
N TYR A 274 -14.26 -36.32 4.65
CA TYR A 274 -14.88 -37.58 4.33
C TYR A 274 -15.00 -38.43 5.59
N GLY A 275 -16.21 -38.88 5.90
CA GLY A 275 -16.43 -39.84 6.97
C GLY A 275 -16.01 -41.24 6.50
N PHE A 276 -15.10 -41.89 7.21
CA PHE A 276 -14.72 -43.26 6.98
C PHE A 276 -15.12 -44.10 8.20
N GLY A 277 -15.61 -45.29 7.95
CA GLY A 277 -16.01 -46.24 9.00
C GLY A 277 -17.52 -46.32 9.17
N THR A 278 -17.98 -47.32 9.93
CA THR A 278 -19.40 -47.62 10.16
C THR A 278 -20.07 -46.73 11.20
N ASP A 279 -19.28 -46.02 12.00
CA ASP A 279 -19.70 -45.22 13.14
C ASP A 279 -19.60 -43.69 12.94
N ASN A 280 -19.17 -43.23 11.75
CA ASN A 280 -18.90 -41.81 11.46
C ASN A 280 -17.91 -41.15 12.47
N GLY A 281 -17.17 -41.93 13.23
CA GLY A 281 -16.28 -41.46 14.29
C GLY A 281 -14.96 -40.87 13.79
N THR A 282 -14.55 -41.19 12.57
CA THR A 282 -13.27 -40.73 12.01
C THR A 282 -13.53 -39.89 10.76
N VAL A 283 -13.28 -38.61 10.86
CA VAL A 283 -13.33 -37.70 9.73
C VAL A 283 -11.91 -37.49 9.20
N SER A 284 -11.67 -37.93 7.98
CA SER A 284 -10.41 -37.63 7.26
C SER A 284 -10.54 -36.33 6.51
N LEU A 285 -9.55 -35.48 6.68
CA LEU A 285 -9.49 -34.19 5.99
C LEU A 285 -9.26 -34.43 4.50
N GLY A 286 -10.08 -33.83 3.68
CA GLY A 286 -9.91 -33.82 2.24
C GLY A 286 -9.08 -32.65 1.76
N ALA A 287 -8.51 -32.75 0.58
CA ALA A 287 -7.94 -31.67 -0.16
C ALA A 287 -8.90 -31.24 -1.27
N ARG A 288 -9.03 -29.93 -1.50
CA ARG A 288 -9.78 -29.42 -2.66
C ARG A 288 -8.86 -28.61 -3.55
N GLU A 289 -9.14 -28.65 -4.84
CA GLU A 289 -8.55 -27.71 -5.81
C GLU A 289 -9.07 -26.31 -5.52
N VAL A 290 -8.19 -25.32 -5.33
CA VAL A 290 -8.59 -23.95 -4.98
C VAL A 290 -8.64 -23.08 -6.21
N ALA A 291 -7.53 -22.92 -6.93
CA ALA A 291 -7.45 -22.12 -8.13
C ALA A 291 -6.58 -22.82 -9.18
N LYS A 292 -7.03 -22.81 -10.42
CA LYS A 292 -6.19 -23.27 -11.53
C LYS A 292 -5.15 -22.22 -11.88
N ASN A 293 -4.04 -22.68 -12.45
CA ASN A 293 -3.02 -21.80 -13.00
C ASN A 293 -3.52 -21.11 -14.28
N ASN A 294 -2.98 -19.94 -14.53
CA ASN A 294 -3.09 -19.29 -15.83
C ASN A 294 -1.72 -18.75 -16.26
N PRO A 295 -0.91 -19.55 -16.97
CA PRO A 295 0.41 -19.11 -17.43
C PRO A 295 0.35 -17.99 -18.47
N ALA A 296 -0.82 -17.73 -19.08
CA ALA A 296 -1.01 -16.68 -20.07
C ALA A 296 -1.32 -15.30 -19.46
N VAL A 297 -1.40 -15.19 -18.14
CA VAL A 297 -1.68 -13.92 -17.49
C VAL A 297 -0.52 -12.92 -17.71
N THR A 298 -0.87 -11.68 -18.05
CA THR A 298 0.11 -10.62 -18.36
C THR A 298 -0.33 -9.27 -17.80
N TRP A 299 0.48 -8.24 -18.03
CA TRP A 299 0.28 -6.88 -17.58
C TRP A 299 -1.06 -6.30 -18.03
N GLU A 300 -1.76 -5.63 -17.13
CA GLU A 300 -2.78 -4.66 -17.52
C GLU A 300 -2.10 -3.48 -18.20
N LYS A 301 -2.70 -2.95 -19.26
CA LYS A 301 -2.13 -1.87 -20.07
C LYS A 301 -3.13 -0.72 -20.20
N ALA A 302 -2.68 0.49 -19.84
CA ALA A 302 -3.46 1.72 -20.00
C ALA A 302 -2.77 2.64 -21.03
N LEU A 303 -3.42 2.87 -22.15
CA LEU A 303 -3.00 3.87 -23.12
C LEU A 303 -3.62 5.21 -22.75
N LYS A 304 -2.78 6.13 -22.29
CA LYS A 304 -3.17 7.48 -21.87
C LYS A 304 -2.81 8.50 -22.91
N ARG A 305 -3.72 9.43 -23.18
CA ARG A 305 -3.52 10.58 -24.07
C ARG A 305 -3.96 11.82 -23.33
N ASN A 306 -3.16 12.86 -23.37
CA ASN A 306 -3.48 14.15 -22.77
C ASN A 306 -3.15 15.27 -23.77
N TYR A 307 -4.04 16.23 -23.88
CA TYR A 307 -3.91 17.44 -24.70
C TYR A 307 -4.15 18.63 -23.79
N GLY A 308 -3.20 19.54 -23.75
CA GLY A 308 -3.26 20.69 -22.86
C GLY A 308 -2.98 22.00 -23.57
N VAL A 309 -3.63 23.04 -23.08
CA VAL A 309 -3.41 24.44 -23.50
C VAL A 309 -3.21 25.28 -22.26
N ASP A 310 -2.08 25.94 -22.17
CA ASP A 310 -1.76 26.89 -21.10
C ASP A 310 -1.78 28.29 -21.68
N ILE A 311 -2.63 29.17 -21.13
CA ILE A 311 -2.82 30.55 -21.62
C ILE A 311 -2.73 31.50 -20.44
N ASN A 312 -1.88 32.52 -20.56
CA ASN A 312 -1.85 33.62 -19.61
C ASN A 312 -2.34 34.90 -20.30
N PHE A 313 -3.15 35.63 -19.60
CA PHE A 313 -3.72 36.92 -20.06
C PHE A 313 -3.27 38.06 -19.13
N LEU A 314 -3.32 39.27 -19.66
CA LEU A 314 -3.17 40.53 -18.91
C LEU A 314 -1.85 40.55 -18.08
N ASP A 315 -0.73 40.34 -18.77
CA ASP A 315 0.59 40.30 -18.13
C ASP A 315 0.66 39.30 -16.95
N ASP A 316 0.18 38.05 -17.20
CA ASP A 316 0.16 36.94 -16.26
C ASP A 316 -0.77 37.07 -15.03
N ARG A 317 -1.69 38.05 -15.04
CA ARG A 317 -2.69 38.19 -13.98
C ARG A 317 -3.71 37.05 -14.00
N LEU A 318 -4.20 36.66 -15.19
CA LEU A 318 -5.06 35.50 -15.35
C LEU A 318 -4.29 34.39 -16.05
N LYS A 319 -4.13 33.27 -15.34
CA LYS A 319 -3.54 32.03 -15.86
C LYS A 319 -4.61 30.98 -16.00
N THR A 320 -4.71 30.43 -17.20
CA THR A 320 -5.71 29.44 -17.56
C THR A 320 -5.02 28.20 -18.08
N THR A 321 -5.37 27.06 -17.55
CA THR A 321 -4.96 25.75 -18.08
C THR A 321 -6.20 24.97 -18.42
N PHE A 322 -6.29 24.50 -19.65
CA PHE A 322 -7.32 23.57 -20.10
C PHE A 322 -6.66 22.27 -20.53
N GLU A 323 -7.20 21.14 -20.04
CA GLU A 323 -6.75 19.81 -20.38
C GLU A 323 -7.93 18.94 -20.83
N TYR A 324 -7.66 18.13 -21.85
CA TYR A 324 -8.53 17.03 -22.25
C TYR A 324 -7.71 15.73 -22.18
N TYR A 325 -8.23 14.72 -21.48
CA TYR A 325 -7.58 13.43 -21.37
C TYR A 325 -8.50 12.29 -21.82
N LYS A 326 -7.86 11.27 -22.34
CA LYS A 326 -8.50 10.00 -22.67
C LYS A 326 -7.58 8.85 -22.27
N GLU A 327 -8.14 7.90 -21.52
CA GLU A 327 -7.48 6.65 -21.15
C GLU A 327 -8.28 5.48 -21.70
N ARG A 328 -7.57 4.52 -22.27
CA ARG A 328 -8.10 3.20 -22.60
C ARG A 328 -7.27 2.16 -21.88
N ARG A 329 -7.88 1.51 -20.89
CA ARG A 329 -7.28 0.41 -20.15
C ARG A 329 -7.79 -0.89 -20.72
N ASN A 330 -6.86 -1.76 -21.12
CA ASN A 330 -7.12 -3.08 -21.65
C ASN A 330 -6.41 -4.13 -20.78
N ASP A 331 -6.74 -5.38 -21.03
CA ASP A 331 -6.11 -6.53 -20.37
C ASP A 331 -6.28 -6.49 -18.84
N ILE A 332 -7.38 -5.90 -18.34
CA ILE A 332 -7.65 -5.80 -16.90
C ILE A 332 -7.81 -7.21 -16.35
N LEU A 333 -7.09 -7.46 -15.27
CA LEU A 333 -7.04 -8.75 -14.59
C LEU A 333 -8.30 -8.97 -13.75
N LEU A 334 -9.16 -9.87 -14.22
CA LEU A 334 -10.42 -10.22 -13.60
C LEU A 334 -10.51 -11.74 -13.45
N ARG A 335 -11.29 -12.19 -12.47
CA ARG A 335 -11.75 -13.58 -12.43
C ARG A 335 -13.06 -13.68 -13.19
N ASP A 336 -13.20 -14.73 -14.00
CA ASP A 336 -14.46 -15.00 -14.69
C ASP A 336 -15.54 -15.39 -13.67
N GLY A 337 -16.42 -14.44 -13.37
CA GLY A 337 -17.55 -14.63 -12.46
C GLY A 337 -18.75 -15.36 -13.11
N THR A 338 -18.70 -15.63 -14.41
CA THR A 338 -19.78 -16.33 -15.14
C THR A 338 -19.59 -17.84 -15.16
N ALA A 339 -18.43 -18.32 -14.68
CA ALA A 339 -18.13 -19.74 -14.64
C ALA A 339 -19.11 -20.50 -13.72
N PRO A 340 -19.72 -21.60 -14.18
CA PRO A 340 -20.66 -22.36 -13.38
C PRO A 340 -20.03 -22.91 -12.10
N GLY A 341 -20.73 -22.79 -10.96
CA GLY A 341 -20.24 -23.27 -9.66
C GLY A 341 -19.95 -24.76 -9.60
N MET A 342 -20.51 -25.54 -10.54
CA MET A 342 -20.26 -26.98 -10.66
C MET A 342 -18.82 -27.34 -11.09
N LEU A 343 -18.01 -26.36 -11.53
CA LEU A 343 -16.60 -26.58 -11.85
C LEU A 343 -15.77 -26.98 -10.62
N GLY A 344 -16.24 -26.66 -9.41
CA GLY A 344 -15.61 -27.07 -8.16
C GLY A 344 -14.27 -26.38 -7.82
N PHE A 345 -13.81 -25.44 -8.65
CA PHE A 345 -12.59 -24.65 -8.41
C PHE A 345 -12.86 -23.16 -8.62
N ILE A 346 -11.96 -22.35 -8.10
CA ILE A 346 -11.98 -20.90 -8.33
C ILE A 346 -11.28 -20.62 -9.66
N THR A 347 -11.97 -19.84 -10.52
CA THR A 347 -11.39 -19.40 -11.80
C THR A 347 -10.14 -18.59 -11.59
N PRO A 348 -9.07 -18.81 -12.38
CA PRO A 348 -7.86 -18.02 -12.29
C PRO A 348 -8.10 -16.57 -12.75
N TYR A 349 -7.17 -15.71 -12.45
CA TYR A 349 -7.12 -14.39 -13.07
C TYR A 349 -6.83 -14.49 -14.57
N SER A 350 -7.52 -13.68 -15.36
CA SER A 350 -7.34 -13.59 -16.80
C SER A 350 -7.49 -12.14 -17.26
N ASN A 351 -6.82 -11.78 -18.34
CA ASN A 351 -6.85 -10.43 -18.92
C ASN A 351 -8.13 -10.24 -19.76
N LEU A 352 -9.26 -10.00 -19.09
CA LEU A 352 -10.61 -10.02 -19.72
C LEU A 352 -11.23 -8.64 -19.86
N GLY A 353 -10.86 -7.69 -18.98
CA GLY A 353 -11.56 -6.42 -18.88
C GLY A 353 -10.99 -5.33 -19.78
N SER A 354 -11.86 -4.41 -20.20
CA SER A 354 -11.44 -3.13 -20.78
C SER A 354 -12.32 -2.00 -20.28
N VAL A 355 -11.71 -0.81 -20.09
CA VAL A 355 -12.40 0.40 -19.64
C VAL A 355 -11.88 1.59 -20.44
N ASP A 356 -12.78 2.39 -20.96
CA ASP A 356 -12.49 3.69 -21.55
C ASP A 356 -12.92 4.78 -20.56
N SER A 357 -12.03 5.73 -20.28
CA SER A 357 -12.33 6.93 -19.51
C SER A 357 -11.83 8.17 -20.23
N TRP A 358 -12.54 9.26 -20.06
CA TRP A 358 -12.16 10.55 -20.64
C TRP A 358 -12.74 11.68 -19.80
N GLY A 359 -12.13 12.82 -19.91
CA GLY A 359 -12.60 14.01 -19.22
C GLY A 359 -11.85 15.26 -19.66
N TRP A 360 -12.26 16.37 -19.09
CA TRP A 360 -11.58 17.66 -19.27
C TRP A 360 -11.45 18.35 -17.91
N GLU A 361 -10.43 19.17 -17.81
CA GLU A 361 -10.14 19.95 -16.62
C GLU A 361 -9.87 21.40 -17.02
N LEU A 362 -10.40 22.32 -16.22
CA LEU A 362 -10.17 23.76 -16.38
C LEU A 362 -9.64 24.32 -15.06
N SER A 363 -8.47 24.89 -15.10
CA SER A 363 -7.89 25.63 -13.97
C SER A 363 -7.78 27.11 -14.31
N LEU A 364 -8.31 27.95 -13.42
CA LEU A 364 -8.21 29.39 -13.51
C LEU A 364 -7.50 29.92 -12.27
N LYS A 365 -6.48 30.74 -12.48
CA LYS A 365 -5.76 31.38 -11.39
C LYS A 365 -5.63 32.87 -11.69
N TRP A 366 -6.13 33.69 -10.75
CA TRP A 366 -5.99 35.13 -10.80
C TRP A 366 -4.98 35.61 -9.77
N ASN A 367 -4.04 36.47 -10.18
CA ASN A 367 -3.12 37.14 -9.26
C ASN A 367 -3.05 38.60 -9.66
N ASP A 368 -3.26 39.50 -8.71
CA ASP A 368 -3.13 40.93 -8.98
C ASP A 368 -2.67 41.69 -7.73
N LYS A 369 -2.33 42.95 -7.93
CA LYS A 369 -1.90 43.85 -6.86
C LYS A 369 -2.66 45.19 -6.94
N ILE A 370 -2.98 45.75 -5.80
CA ILE A 370 -3.51 47.11 -5.64
C ILE A 370 -2.44 47.92 -4.93
N GLY A 371 -1.87 48.89 -5.66
CA GLY A 371 -0.70 49.65 -5.16
C GLY A 371 0.52 48.74 -4.97
N ASP A 372 1.44 49.13 -4.07
CA ASP A 372 2.68 48.38 -3.84
C ASP A 372 2.56 47.35 -2.69
N ASN A 373 1.57 47.48 -1.83
CA ASN A 373 1.49 46.77 -0.57
C ASN A 373 0.40 45.69 -0.48
N PHE A 374 -0.56 45.65 -1.42
CA PHE A 374 -1.66 44.70 -1.37
C PHE A 374 -1.64 43.77 -2.59
N ARG A 375 -1.49 42.48 -2.34
CA ARG A 375 -1.57 41.40 -3.35
C ARG A 375 -2.72 40.47 -3.03
N TYR A 376 -3.44 40.04 -4.06
CA TYR A 376 -4.52 39.07 -3.91
C TYR A 376 -4.49 38.04 -5.04
N TRP A 377 -4.96 36.85 -4.74
CA TRP A 377 -5.00 35.71 -5.64
C TRP A 377 -6.19 34.82 -5.33
#